data_4dce9365933cdeba4b414264ee7f06b1
#
_entry.id   4dce9365933cdeba4b414264ee7f06b1
#
_cell.length_a   1.000
_cell.length_b   1.000
_cell.length_c   1.000
_cell.angle_alpha   90.00
_cell.angle_beta   90.00
_cell.angle_gamma   90.00
#
_symmetry.space_group_name_H-M   'P 1'
#
loop_
_entity.id
_entity.type
_entity.pdbx_description
1 polymer ?
#
loop_
_entity_poly.entity_id
_entity_poly.type
_entity_poly.pdbx_seq_one_letter_code
_entity_poly.pdbx_strand_id
1 'polypeptide(L)'
;LIAIQKNTYQLVTNAEVIKPVLEQLNDLTTDWYIDPSHSFVENSRMRLQITFPEITLHDGESEIALSLFVHNSYDSSEGVRMFWGGIRSICSNGSVFGEVLARFYAKHTSGIIVNNLKQQIEDTYEQIPLIKERISILQNLKPSSDYKEQIQKTFGKGIAEYVEEQPKVKNQWILYNQLTHYISHFVQQRMRASYQMKVSKMFQL
;
A
#
# COMPACT_ATOMS: atom_id res chain seq x y z
N LEU A 1 19.22 -18.80 13.95
CA LEU A 1 19.00 -19.17 12.53
C LEU A 1 17.74 -18.47 12.05
N ILE A 2 17.86 -17.58 11.05
CA ILE A 2 16.72 -16.82 10.52
C ILE A 2 16.05 -17.61 9.39
N ALA A 3 16.85 -18.16 8.46
CA ALA A 3 16.36 -18.99 7.37
C ALA A 3 17.51 -19.82 6.76
N ILE A 4 17.14 -20.89 6.04
CA ILE A 4 18.06 -21.65 5.18
C ILE A 4 17.73 -21.26 3.74
N GLN A 5 18.72 -20.73 3.02
CA GLN A 5 18.53 -20.15 1.69
C GLN A 5 19.23 -20.96 0.60
N LYS A 6 18.77 -20.78 -0.64
CA LYS A 6 19.44 -21.33 -1.82
C LYS A 6 20.73 -20.55 -2.11
N ASN A 7 21.70 -21.19 -2.78
CA ASN A 7 22.99 -20.56 -3.14
C ASN A 7 22.83 -19.30 -4.03
N THR A 8 21.68 -19.10 -4.66
CA THR A 8 21.38 -17.91 -5.48
C THR A 8 20.80 -16.74 -4.68
N TYR A 9 20.52 -16.95 -3.38
CA TYR A 9 20.01 -15.89 -2.51
C TYR A 9 21.14 -14.94 -2.12
N GLN A 10 20.93 -13.68 -2.32
CA GLN A 10 21.80 -12.62 -1.82
C GLN A 10 21.07 -11.86 -0.73
N LEU A 11 21.64 -11.82 0.46
CA LEU A 11 21.10 -11.02 1.54
C LEU A 11 21.17 -9.54 1.16
N VAL A 12 20.02 -8.87 1.20
CA VAL A 12 19.91 -7.42 1.09
C VAL A 12 19.51 -6.89 2.44
N THR A 13 20.38 -6.11 3.05
CA THR A 13 20.15 -5.56 4.39
C THR A 13 19.11 -4.43 4.34
N ASN A 14 18.44 -4.19 5.48
CA ASN A 14 17.53 -3.05 5.58
C ASN A 14 18.27 -1.73 5.32
N ALA A 15 19.52 -1.61 5.73
CA ALA A 15 20.34 -0.42 5.48
C ALA A 15 20.59 -0.17 3.99
N GLU A 16 20.85 -1.23 3.21
CA GLU A 16 21.02 -1.13 1.74
C GLU A 16 19.74 -0.72 1.02
N VAL A 17 18.56 -1.02 1.60
CA VAL A 17 17.27 -0.58 1.07
C VAL A 17 16.94 0.85 1.49
N ILE A 18 17.09 1.15 2.79
CA ILE A 18 16.61 2.43 3.35
C ILE A 18 17.53 3.59 2.99
N LYS A 19 18.87 3.39 3.02
CA LYS A 19 19.81 4.48 2.82
C LYS A 19 19.62 5.23 1.50
N PRO A 20 19.51 4.55 0.33
CA PRO A 20 19.22 5.23 -0.93
C PRO A 20 17.85 5.93 -0.95
N VAL A 21 16.85 5.35 -0.26
CA VAL A 21 15.52 5.97 -0.15
C VAL A 21 15.62 7.28 0.63
N LEU A 22 16.26 7.28 1.80
CA LEU A 22 16.40 8.49 2.62
C LEU A 22 17.27 9.55 1.94
N GLU A 23 18.35 9.15 1.26
CA GLU A 23 19.18 10.09 0.49
C GLU A 23 18.36 10.82 -0.57
N GLN A 24 17.53 10.11 -1.33
CA GLN A 24 16.67 10.72 -2.34
C GLN A 24 15.53 11.56 -1.73
N LEU A 25 14.96 11.14 -0.60
CA LEU A 25 13.94 11.91 0.11
C LEU A 25 14.47 13.22 0.67
N ASN A 26 15.73 13.24 1.15
CA ASN A 26 16.37 14.45 1.65
C ASN A 26 16.64 15.50 0.54
N ASP A 27 16.69 15.05 -0.72
CA ASP A 27 16.82 15.95 -1.89
C ASP A 27 15.47 16.53 -2.35
N LEU A 28 14.35 16.11 -1.72
CA LEU A 28 13.03 16.66 -2.03
C LEU A 28 12.79 17.97 -1.28
N THR A 29 11.99 18.82 -1.91
CA THR A 29 11.50 20.06 -1.28
C THR A 29 10.25 19.85 -0.42
N THR A 30 9.64 18.67 -0.51
CA THR A 30 8.39 18.31 0.16
C THR A 30 8.69 17.67 1.52
N ASP A 31 7.97 18.07 2.54
CA ASP A 31 8.06 17.47 3.87
C ASP A 31 7.62 16.00 3.86
N TRP A 32 8.31 15.19 4.64
CA TRP A 32 7.99 13.78 4.85
C TRP A 32 8.34 13.33 6.27
N TYR A 33 7.69 12.28 6.71
CA TYR A 33 8.02 11.63 7.99
C TYR A 33 7.81 10.12 7.92
N ILE A 34 8.53 9.38 8.77
CA ILE A 34 8.28 7.95 8.98
C ILE A 34 7.18 7.81 10.02
N ASP A 35 6.09 7.14 9.68
CA ASP A 35 4.99 6.88 10.60
C ASP A 35 5.37 5.70 11.55
N PRO A 36 5.60 5.96 12.84
CA PRO A 36 6.01 4.93 13.79
C PRO A 36 4.90 3.91 14.08
N SER A 37 3.64 4.27 13.89
CA SER A 37 2.50 3.38 14.13
C SER A 37 2.39 2.28 13.07
N HIS A 38 2.92 2.53 11.88
CA HIS A 38 2.84 1.64 10.73
C HIS A 38 4.22 1.16 10.25
N SER A 39 5.28 1.56 10.95
CA SER A 39 6.66 1.17 10.63
C SER A 39 7.22 0.26 11.71
N PHE A 40 7.87 -0.81 11.31
CA PHE A 40 8.50 -1.75 12.25
C PHE A 40 9.62 -2.55 11.59
N VAL A 41 10.52 -3.06 12.44
CA VAL A 41 11.48 -4.10 12.10
C VAL A 41 11.31 -5.22 13.10
N GLU A 42 10.71 -6.31 12.68
CA GLU A 42 10.35 -7.44 13.54
C GLU A 42 10.44 -8.77 12.77
N ASN A 43 10.89 -9.82 13.46
CA ASN A 43 10.92 -11.19 12.91
C ASN A 43 11.51 -11.27 11.49
N SER A 44 12.70 -10.66 11.30
CA SER A 44 13.38 -10.60 10.00
C SER A 44 12.68 -9.81 8.91
N ARG A 45 11.65 -9.06 9.22
CA ARG A 45 10.90 -8.24 8.28
C ARG A 45 10.97 -6.77 8.63
N MET A 46 11.07 -5.95 7.62
CA MET A 46 10.98 -4.50 7.72
C MET A 46 9.76 -4.01 6.95
N ARG A 47 9.06 -3.09 7.58
CA ARG A 47 7.98 -2.30 6.98
C ARG A 47 8.22 -0.85 7.36
N LEU A 48 8.34 -0.01 6.36
CA LEU A 48 8.37 1.44 6.55
C LEU A 48 7.20 2.06 5.81
N GLN A 49 6.56 3.00 6.46
CA GLN A 49 5.62 3.92 5.86
C GLN A 49 6.20 5.33 5.96
N ILE A 50 6.43 5.94 4.83
CA ILE A 50 6.91 7.30 4.68
C ILE A 50 5.74 8.11 4.15
N THR A 51 5.26 9.06 4.95
CA THR A 51 4.07 9.86 4.64
C THR A 51 4.48 11.27 4.24
N PHE A 52 3.83 11.79 3.21
CA PHE A 52 3.99 13.13 2.67
C PHE A 52 2.76 13.96 3.05
N PRO A 53 2.81 14.76 4.14
CA PRO A 53 1.63 15.43 4.68
C PRO A 53 1.07 16.51 3.74
N GLU A 54 1.91 17.08 2.90
CA GLU A 54 1.48 18.12 1.96
C GLU A 54 0.85 17.57 0.67
N ILE A 55 1.04 16.26 0.41
CA ILE A 55 0.48 15.60 -0.76
C ILE A 55 -0.80 14.89 -0.35
N THR A 56 -1.91 15.59 -0.42
CA THR A 56 -3.20 15.06 0.01
C THR A 56 -4.18 14.91 -1.15
N LEU A 57 -5.03 13.89 -1.01
CA LEU A 57 -6.21 13.67 -1.82
C LEU A 57 -7.41 13.86 -0.92
N HIS A 58 -8.44 14.57 -1.37
CA HIS A 58 -9.70 14.67 -0.66
C HIS A 58 -10.78 13.89 -1.40
N ASP A 59 -11.41 12.95 -0.73
CA ASP A 59 -12.43 12.06 -1.31
C ASP A 59 -13.88 12.52 -1.08
N GLY A 60 -14.05 13.74 -0.57
CA GLY A 60 -15.35 14.29 -0.18
C GLY A 60 -15.69 14.09 1.30
N GLU A 61 -15.03 13.15 1.98
CA GLU A 61 -15.26 12.84 3.40
C GLU A 61 -14.05 13.14 4.27
N SER A 62 -12.85 12.88 3.77
CA SER A 62 -11.60 13.06 4.52
C SER A 62 -10.41 13.27 3.62
N GLU A 63 -9.32 13.76 4.22
CA GLU A 63 -8.02 13.80 3.58
C GLU A 63 -7.32 12.44 3.62
N ILE A 64 -6.65 12.12 2.53
CA ILE A 64 -5.82 10.94 2.36
C ILE A 64 -4.41 11.44 2.04
N ALA A 65 -3.49 11.31 2.99
CA ALA A 65 -2.09 11.67 2.76
C ALA A 65 -1.40 10.58 1.92
N LEU A 66 -0.63 10.98 0.92
CA LEU A 66 0.18 10.06 0.12
C LEU A 66 1.27 9.44 0.97
N SER A 67 1.50 8.15 0.77
CA SER A 67 2.52 7.41 1.50
C SER A 67 3.28 6.45 0.59
N LEU A 68 4.59 6.37 0.80
CA LEU A 68 5.46 5.35 0.21
C LEU A 68 5.67 4.23 1.22
N PHE A 69 5.34 3.01 0.84
CA PHE A 69 5.58 1.81 1.62
C PHE A 69 6.84 1.10 1.14
N VAL A 70 7.76 0.83 2.06
CA VAL A 70 9.02 0.13 1.77
C VAL A 70 9.08 -1.14 2.60
N HIS A 71 9.20 -2.28 1.95
CA HIS A 71 9.23 -3.59 2.58
C HIS A 71 10.52 -4.33 2.24
N ASN A 72 11.06 -5.06 3.21
CA ASN A 72 12.18 -5.98 3.06
C ASN A 72 12.05 -7.17 4.01
N SER A 73 12.67 -8.31 3.68
CA SER A 73 12.75 -9.44 4.62
C SER A 73 14.11 -10.16 4.51
N TYR A 74 14.56 -10.74 5.64
CA TYR A 74 15.79 -11.55 5.69
C TYR A 74 15.52 -13.05 5.58
N ASP A 75 14.25 -13.46 5.65
CA ASP A 75 13.80 -14.85 5.65
C ASP A 75 13.29 -15.33 4.27
N SER A 76 13.50 -14.54 3.22
CA SER A 76 12.97 -14.75 1.87
C SER A 76 11.45 -14.83 1.77
N SER A 77 10.72 -14.48 2.81
CA SER A 77 9.26 -14.43 2.76
C SER A 77 8.74 -13.37 1.77
N GLU A 78 9.57 -12.33 1.53
CA GLU A 78 9.30 -11.26 0.59
C GLU A 78 10.60 -10.77 -0.05
N GLY A 79 10.49 -10.25 -1.29
CA GLY A 79 11.54 -9.43 -1.88
C GLY A 79 11.46 -7.98 -1.39
N VAL A 80 12.40 -7.15 -1.81
CA VAL A 80 12.30 -5.70 -1.64
C VAL A 80 11.11 -5.19 -2.44
N ARG A 81 10.21 -4.46 -1.79
CA ARG A 81 9.03 -3.87 -2.41
C ARG A 81 8.90 -2.42 -2.00
N MET A 82 8.58 -1.60 -2.98
CA MET A 82 8.17 -0.22 -2.76
C MET A 82 6.88 0.00 -3.55
N PHE A 83 5.91 0.64 -2.94
CA PHE A 83 4.64 0.96 -3.59
C PHE A 83 4.00 2.15 -2.93
N TRP A 84 3.25 2.88 -3.73
CA TRP A 84 2.52 4.05 -3.29
C TRP A 84 1.14 3.68 -2.78
N GLY A 85 0.68 4.43 -1.82
CA GLY A 85 -0.67 4.35 -1.31
C GLY A 85 -1.05 5.63 -0.60
N GLY A 86 -2.16 5.59 0.12
CA GLY A 86 -2.61 6.71 0.92
C GLY A 86 -3.06 6.25 2.30
N ILE A 87 -2.89 7.12 3.28
CA ILE A 87 -3.41 6.93 4.63
C ILE A 87 -4.48 7.97 4.88
N ARG A 88 -5.66 7.48 5.25
CA ARG A 88 -6.77 8.33 5.66
C ARG A 88 -6.53 8.83 7.08
N SER A 89 -6.55 10.15 7.27
CA SER A 89 -6.22 10.79 8.55
C SER A 89 -7.17 10.42 9.68
N ILE A 90 -8.46 10.20 9.40
CA ILE A 90 -9.47 9.95 10.44
C ILE A 90 -9.48 8.50 10.93
N CYS A 91 -9.23 7.51 10.05
CA CYS A 91 -9.39 6.09 10.38
C CYS A 91 -8.10 5.29 10.29
N SER A 92 -6.96 5.90 10.00
CA SER A 92 -5.67 5.22 9.76
C SER A 92 -5.75 4.06 8.75
N ASN A 93 -6.73 4.10 7.85
CA ASN A 93 -6.91 3.06 6.84
C ASN A 93 -5.84 3.21 5.76
N GLY A 94 -5.00 2.21 5.62
CA GLY A 94 -4.04 2.15 4.52
C GLY A 94 -4.73 1.78 3.21
N SER A 95 -4.65 2.66 2.24
CA SER A 95 -5.07 2.42 0.85
C SER A 95 -3.85 2.26 -0.04
N VAL A 96 -3.87 1.32 -0.98
CA VAL A 96 -2.80 1.13 -1.96
C VAL A 96 -3.29 1.55 -3.32
N PHE A 97 -2.52 2.40 -3.99
CA PHE A 97 -2.80 2.89 -5.35
C PHE A 97 -1.90 2.20 -6.39
N GLY A 98 -1.65 0.91 -6.20
CA GLY A 98 -0.64 0.15 -6.92
C GLY A 98 -0.96 -0.13 -8.40
N GLU A 99 -2.19 0.11 -8.85
CA GLU A 99 -2.55 0.01 -10.27
C GLU A 99 -2.40 1.36 -11.00
N VAL A 100 -2.47 2.47 -10.28
CA VAL A 100 -2.31 3.82 -10.84
C VAL A 100 -0.88 4.32 -10.65
N LEU A 101 -0.30 4.12 -9.46
CA LEU A 101 1.03 4.59 -9.13
C LEU A 101 2.10 3.52 -9.31
N ALA A 102 3.30 3.96 -9.65
CA ALA A 102 4.44 3.07 -9.84
C ALA A 102 4.71 2.19 -8.61
N ARG A 103 5.13 0.98 -8.88
CA ARG A 103 5.56 0.01 -7.86
C ARG A 103 6.91 -0.57 -8.24
N PHE A 104 7.74 -0.81 -7.24
CA PHE A 104 9.03 -1.48 -7.39
C PHE A 104 8.98 -2.84 -6.71
N TYR A 105 9.51 -3.84 -7.38
CA TYR A 105 9.72 -5.17 -6.80
C TYR A 105 11.04 -5.74 -7.26
N ALA A 106 11.88 -6.17 -6.32
CA ALA A 106 13.09 -6.91 -6.62
C ALA A 106 13.23 -8.15 -5.73
N LYS A 107 13.64 -9.26 -6.32
CA LYS A 107 14.04 -10.45 -5.57
C LYS A 107 15.40 -10.21 -4.93
N HIS A 108 15.70 -10.92 -3.85
CA HIS A 108 17.03 -10.94 -3.22
C HIS A 108 18.03 -11.72 -4.10
N THR A 109 18.36 -11.11 -5.21
CA THR A 109 19.39 -11.56 -6.17
C THR A 109 20.31 -10.38 -6.47
N SER A 110 21.48 -10.63 -7.03
CA SER A 110 22.49 -9.59 -7.32
C SER A 110 21.89 -8.36 -8.04
N GLY A 111 22.27 -7.16 -7.60
CA GLY A 111 22.02 -5.93 -8.35
C GLY A 111 20.69 -5.23 -8.05
N ILE A 112 20.19 -5.28 -6.81
CA ILE A 112 19.07 -4.40 -6.42
C ILE A 112 19.59 -2.95 -6.44
N ILE A 113 19.13 -2.21 -7.43
CA ILE A 113 19.41 -0.79 -7.56
C ILE A 113 18.12 -0.04 -7.31
N VAL A 114 18.04 0.70 -6.20
CA VAL A 114 16.96 1.65 -5.94
C VAL A 114 17.25 2.92 -6.73
N ASN A 115 17.16 2.82 -8.05
CA ASN A 115 17.38 3.95 -8.94
C ASN A 115 16.10 4.76 -9.10
N ASN A 116 16.24 6.07 -9.05
CA ASN A 116 15.24 7.02 -9.55
C ASN A 116 13.98 7.20 -8.67
N LEU A 117 14.09 7.06 -7.35
CA LEU A 117 12.96 7.35 -6.45
C LEU A 117 12.48 8.81 -6.60
N LYS A 118 13.41 9.75 -6.81
CA LYS A 118 13.06 11.15 -7.05
C LYS A 118 12.16 11.30 -8.28
N GLN A 119 12.53 10.68 -9.40
CA GLN A 119 11.70 10.69 -10.60
C GLN A 119 10.34 10.02 -10.36
N GLN A 120 10.31 8.89 -9.63
CA GLN A 120 9.05 8.24 -9.28
C GLN A 120 8.13 9.11 -8.41
N ILE A 121 8.71 9.92 -7.52
CA ILE A 121 7.94 10.88 -6.72
C ILE A 121 7.40 11.99 -7.63
N GLU A 122 8.22 12.54 -8.51
CA GLU A 122 7.78 13.54 -9.50
C GLU A 122 6.67 12.99 -10.40
N ASP A 123 6.87 11.80 -10.96
CA ASP A 123 5.86 11.09 -11.77
C ASP A 123 4.56 10.85 -10.98
N THR A 124 4.67 10.61 -9.68
CA THR A 124 3.51 10.41 -8.80
C THR A 124 2.68 11.68 -8.68
N TYR A 125 3.30 12.85 -8.58
CA TYR A 125 2.58 14.13 -8.59
C TYR A 125 1.72 14.30 -9.84
N GLU A 126 2.25 13.92 -11.00
CA GLU A 126 1.51 13.98 -12.27
C GLU A 126 0.33 13.01 -12.32
N GLN A 127 0.40 11.91 -11.55
CA GLN A 127 -0.64 10.88 -11.49
C GLN A 127 -1.74 11.16 -10.44
N ILE A 128 -1.54 12.08 -9.52
CA ILE A 128 -2.55 12.46 -8.52
C ILE A 128 -3.92 12.80 -9.15
N PRO A 129 -4.01 13.56 -10.25
CA PRO A 129 -5.29 13.82 -10.90
C PRO A 129 -6.02 12.55 -11.34
N LEU A 130 -5.30 11.53 -11.82
CA LEU A 130 -5.87 10.24 -12.24
C LEU A 130 -6.47 9.49 -11.06
N ILE A 131 -5.82 9.52 -9.88
CA ILE A 131 -6.36 8.93 -8.67
C ILE A 131 -7.65 9.64 -8.25
N LYS A 132 -7.67 10.98 -8.28
CA LYS A 132 -8.86 11.79 -7.97
C LYS A 132 -10.02 11.45 -8.91
N GLU A 133 -9.74 11.37 -10.20
CA GLU A 133 -10.72 10.97 -11.20
C GLU A 133 -11.26 9.56 -10.91
N ARG A 134 -10.37 8.61 -10.61
CA ARG A 134 -10.78 7.23 -10.29
C ARG A 134 -11.64 7.14 -9.05
N ILE A 135 -11.30 7.87 -7.98
CA ILE A 135 -12.13 7.98 -6.77
C ILE A 135 -13.51 8.53 -7.13
N SER A 136 -13.57 9.59 -7.91
CA SER A 136 -14.84 10.18 -8.36
C SER A 136 -15.69 9.18 -9.16
N ILE A 137 -15.09 8.39 -10.05
CA ILE A 137 -15.76 7.32 -10.77
C ILE A 137 -16.35 6.30 -9.78
N LEU A 138 -15.54 5.81 -8.82
CA LEU A 138 -15.99 4.82 -7.84
C LEU A 138 -17.11 5.34 -6.93
N GLN A 139 -17.14 6.63 -6.62
CA GLN A 139 -18.22 7.28 -5.87
C GLN A 139 -19.54 7.29 -6.63
N ASN A 140 -19.51 7.30 -7.95
CA ASN A 140 -20.70 7.32 -8.80
C ASN A 140 -21.12 5.93 -9.30
N LEU A 141 -20.27 4.91 -9.17
CA LEU A 141 -20.57 3.55 -9.59
C LEU A 141 -21.24 2.75 -8.47
N LYS A 142 -22.34 2.08 -8.80
CA LYS A 142 -22.93 1.08 -7.90
C LYS A 142 -22.08 -0.19 -7.87
N PRO A 143 -22.01 -0.89 -6.74
CA PRO A 143 -21.42 -2.22 -6.71
C PRO A 143 -22.16 -3.17 -7.66
N SER A 144 -21.46 -4.14 -8.23
CA SER A 144 -22.09 -5.21 -9.01
C SER A 144 -23.05 -6.02 -8.11
N SER A 145 -24.05 -6.66 -8.70
CA SER A 145 -25.01 -7.48 -7.94
C SER A 145 -24.37 -8.66 -7.21
N ASP A 146 -23.25 -9.14 -7.72
CA ASP A 146 -22.48 -10.29 -7.22
C ASP A 146 -21.23 -9.89 -6.40
N TYR A 147 -21.11 -8.61 -5.99
CA TYR A 147 -19.93 -8.12 -5.29
C TYR A 147 -19.58 -8.92 -4.03
N LYS A 148 -20.59 -9.44 -3.32
CA LYS A 148 -20.39 -10.24 -2.12
C LYS A 148 -19.72 -11.58 -2.43
N GLU A 149 -20.17 -12.25 -3.48
CA GLU A 149 -19.58 -13.50 -3.95
C GLU A 149 -18.12 -13.27 -4.40
N GLN A 150 -17.87 -12.19 -5.12
CA GLN A 150 -16.51 -11.80 -5.54
C GLN A 150 -15.61 -11.54 -4.35
N ILE A 151 -16.08 -10.84 -3.32
CA ILE A 151 -15.34 -10.60 -2.07
C ILE A 151 -15.05 -11.92 -1.36
N GLN A 152 -16.05 -12.77 -1.19
CA GLN A 152 -15.87 -14.06 -0.52
C GLN A 152 -14.85 -14.93 -1.25
N LYS A 153 -14.90 -14.98 -2.58
CA LYS A 153 -13.96 -15.73 -3.42
C LYS A 153 -12.53 -15.18 -3.32
N THR A 154 -12.38 -13.86 -3.26
CA THR A 154 -11.07 -13.19 -3.30
C THR A 154 -10.39 -13.11 -1.94
N PHE A 155 -11.15 -12.86 -0.88
CA PHE A 155 -10.65 -12.52 0.45
C PHE A 155 -11.10 -13.50 1.54
N GLY A 156 -12.08 -14.33 1.25
CA GLY A 156 -12.65 -15.29 2.22
C GLY A 156 -13.92 -14.80 2.92
N LYS A 157 -14.51 -15.72 3.67
CA LYS A 157 -15.83 -15.54 4.29
C LYS A 157 -15.86 -14.40 5.31
N GLY A 158 -14.84 -14.28 6.17
CA GLY A 158 -14.83 -13.28 7.24
C GLY A 158 -14.91 -11.84 6.74
N ILE A 159 -14.25 -11.51 5.63
CA ILE A 159 -14.36 -10.18 5.02
C ILE A 159 -15.74 -9.97 4.39
N ALA A 160 -16.31 -10.98 3.76
CA ALA A 160 -17.64 -10.90 3.17
C ALA A 160 -18.71 -10.67 4.25
N GLU A 161 -18.67 -11.41 5.36
CA GLU A 161 -19.56 -11.23 6.50
C GLU A 161 -19.43 -9.84 7.11
N TYR A 162 -18.20 -9.36 7.33
CA TYR A 162 -17.96 -8.00 7.82
C TYR A 162 -18.65 -6.94 6.94
N VAL A 163 -18.48 -7.03 5.61
CA VAL A 163 -19.11 -6.07 4.69
C VAL A 163 -20.64 -6.16 4.73
N GLU A 164 -21.21 -7.35 4.97
CA GLU A 164 -22.65 -7.52 5.13
C GLU A 164 -23.22 -6.88 6.39
N GLU A 165 -22.45 -6.87 7.47
CA GLU A 165 -22.82 -6.26 8.76
C GLU A 165 -22.71 -4.72 8.74
N GLN A 166 -21.98 -4.16 7.75
CA GLN A 166 -21.83 -2.72 7.63
C GLN A 166 -23.09 -2.05 7.03
N PRO A 167 -23.22 -0.72 7.20
CA PRO A 167 -24.26 0.04 6.52
C PRO A 167 -24.28 -0.24 5.02
N LYS A 168 -25.47 -0.21 4.43
CA LYS A 168 -25.68 -0.56 3.01
C LYS A 168 -24.68 0.16 2.09
N VAL A 169 -23.95 -0.63 1.32
CA VAL A 169 -23.00 -0.14 0.32
C VAL A 169 -23.76 0.59 -0.79
N LYS A 170 -23.58 1.90 -0.89
CA LYS A 170 -24.25 2.75 -1.88
C LYS A 170 -23.47 2.83 -3.20
N ASN A 171 -22.14 2.80 -3.12
CA ASN A 171 -21.23 2.91 -4.26
C ASN A 171 -19.95 2.10 -4.05
N GLN A 172 -19.15 1.99 -5.11
CA GLN A 172 -17.90 1.21 -5.07
C GLN A 172 -16.84 1.84 -4.17
N TRP A 173 -16.84 3.17 -3.97
CA TRP A 173 -15.92 3.82 -3.06
C TRP A 173 -16.16 3.45 -1.60
N ILE A 174 -17.42 3.41 -1.18
CA ILE A 174 -17.80 2.93 0.17
C ILE A 174 -17.37 1.47 0.35
N LEU A 175 -17.59 0.63 -0.65
CA LEU A 175 -17.16 -0.77 -0.61
C LEU A 175 -15.65 -0.90 -0.48
N TYR A 176 -14.90 -0.13 -1.26
CA TYR A 176 -13.44 -0.05 -1.16
C TYR A 176 -12.99 0.33 0.26
N ASN A 177 -13.60 1.36 0.86
CA ASN A 177 -13.28 1.82 2.20
C ASN A 177 -13.59 0.77 3.28
N GLN A 178 -14.70 0.05 3.18
CA GLN A 178 -15.04 -1.04 4.10
C GLN A 178 -14.01 -2.18 4.02
N LEU A 179 -13.58 -2.54 2.83
CA LEU A 179 -12.55 -3.57 2.63
C LEU A 179 -11.19 -3.14 3.18
N THR A 180 -10.75 -1.91 2.89
CA THR A 180 -9.47 -1.40 3.38
C THR A 180 -9.48 -1.21 4.89
N HIS A 181 -10.62 -0.83 5.48
CA HIS A 181 -10.81 -0.79 6.93
C HIS A 181 -10.63 -2.16 7.56
N TYR A 182 -11.35 -3.18 7.07
CA TYR A 182 -11.19 -4.54 7.58
C TYR A 182 -9.74 -5.03 7.50
N ILE A 183 -9.09 -4.80 6.35
CA ILE A 183 -7.72 -5.23 6.13
C ILE A 183 -6.76 -4.54 7.12
N SER A 184 -6.94 -3.25 7.36
CA SER A 184 -6.08 -2.48 8.24
C SER A 184 -6.21 -2.85 9.72
N HIS A 185 -7.40 -3.27 10.15
CA HIS A 185 -7.69 -3.50 11.57
C HIS A 185 -7.77 -4.98 11.98
N PHE A 186 -8.26 -5.85 11.10
CA PHE A 186 -8.56 -7.25 11.47
C PHE A 186 -7.66 -8.26 10.76
N VAL A 187 -7.02 -7.92 9.65
CA VAL A 187 -6.08 -8.82 8.97
C VAL A 187 -4.72 -8.78 9.64
N GLN A 188 -4.10 -9.95 9.82
CA GLN A 188 -2.75 -10.06 10.36
C GLN A 188 -1.77 -9.20 9.54
N GLN A 189 -0.91 -8.44 10.22
CA GLN A 189 0.01 -7.47 9.62
C GLN A 189 0.82 -8.02 8.43
N ARG A 190 1.30 -9.26 8.54
CA ARG A 190 2.06 -9.94 7.46
C ARG A 190 1.28 -10.12 6.16
N MET A 191 -0.05 -10.13 6.21
CA MET A 191 -0.92 -10.36 5.06
C MET A 191 -1.53 -9.07 4.51
N ARG A 192 -1.53 -7.98 5.29
CA ARG A 192 -2.19 -6.72 4.93
C ARG A 192 -1.79 -6.21 3.55
N ALA A 193 -0.49 -6.09 3.28
CA ALA A 193 0.00 -5.59 1.99
C ALA A 193 -0.51 -6.42 0.80
N SER A 194 -0.53 -7.75 0.93
CA SER A 194 -1.06 -8.63 -0.12
C SER A 194 -2.56 -8.42 -0.35
N TYR A 195 -3.33 -8.23 0.72
CA TYR A 195 -4.77 -7.98 0.63
C TYR A 195 -5.06 -6.58 0.08
N GLN A 196 -4.33 -5.55 0.53
CA GLN A 196 -4.44 -4.20 0.00
C GLN A 196 -4.16 -4.14 -1.51
N MET A 197 -3.12 -4.85 -1.99
CA MET A 197 -2.84 -4.96 -3.42
C MET A 197 -3.97 -5.64 -4.19
N LYS A 198 -4.63 -6.66 -3.61
CA LYS A 198 -5.80 -7.30 -4.25
C LYS A 198 -6.98 -6.34 -4.32
N VAL A 199 -7.21 -5.54 -3.28
CA VAL A 199 -8.27 -4.52 -3.29
C VAL A 199 -7.96 -3.45 -4.32
N SER A 200 -6.74 -2.90 -4.34
CA SER A 200 -6.31 -1.93 -5.34
C SER A 200 -6.58 -2.44 -6.76
N LYS A 201 -6.19 -3.68 -7.06
CA LYS A 201 -6.45 -4.30 -8.35
C LYS A 201 -7.96 -4.44 -8.66
N MET A 202 -8.76 -4.86 -7.67
CA MET A 202 -10.21 -5.04 -7.84
C MET A 202 -10.90 -3.74 -8.22
N PHE A 203 -10.45 -2.60 -7.70
CA PHE A 203 -11.02 -1.27 -7.94
C PHE A 203 -10.20 -0.43 -8.94
N GLN A 204 -9.13 -0.98 -9.47
CA GLN A 204 -8.21 -0.30 -10.40
C GLN A 204 -7.65 1.03 -9.85
N LEU A 205 -7.22 0.99 -8.58
CA LEU A 205 -6.59 2.09 -7.84
C LEU A 205 -5.09 1.89 -7.70
#